data_1da1839477f0ec0bef351a4d5130cfed
#
_entry.id   1da1839477f0ec0bef351a4d5130cfed
#
_cell.length_a   1.000
_cell.length_b   1.000
_cell.length_c   1.000
_cell.angle_alpha   90.00
_cell.angle_beta   90.00
_cell.angle_gamma   90.00
#
_symmetry.space_group_name_H-M   'P 1'
#
loop_
_entity.id
_entity.type
_entity.pdbx_description
1 polymer ?
#
loop_
_entity_poly.entity_id
_entity_poly.type
_entity_poly.pdbx_seq_one_letter_code
_entity_poly.pdbx_strand_id
1 'polypeptide(L)'
;RDSVWKFPYIAGQGGGGAFVLFYLIFLVILGLPIMTMEFAVGRASRKSPVRAYQALEKPGQKWHIHGYFTLIGCYLLMMFYTTVAGWMLHYFYMTATGKLAGLNAEQVAGKFTEMLASPATMTFWMVFVVVVSILVCAKGLQSGLERVTKGMMIALLLIMVVLAVNSLFMPGAKEGLSFFLVPDFARMQEVLSLIHISEPTRLAL
;
A
#
# COMPACT_ATOMS: atom_id res chain seq x y z
N ARG A 1 1.93 -0.52 -2.78
CA ARG A 1 1.33 -1.88 -2.95
C ARG A 1 -0.10 -1.94 -2.44
N ASP A 2 -0.40 -1.42 -1.25
CA ASP A 2 -1.75 -1.38 -0.69
C ASP A 2 -2.70 -0.49 -1.50
N SER A 3 -2.16 0.49 -2.20
CA SER A 3 -2.94 1.42 -3.01
C SER A 3 -3.60 0.78 -4.24
N VAL A 4 -3.07 -0.34 -4.75
CA VAL A 4 -3.59 -0.96 -6.00
C VAL A 4 -4.93 -1.65 -5.79
N TRP A 5 -5.16 -2.29 -4.65
CA TRP A 5 -6.42 -2.98 -4.36
C TRP A 5 -7.29 -2.25 -3.34
N LYS A 6 -6.67 -1.59 -2.36
CA LYS A 6 -7.38 -0.88 -1.29
C LYS A 6 -7.99 0.43 -1.77
N PHE A 7 -7.26 1.16 -2.64
CA PHE A 7 -7.75 2.42 -3.18
C PHE A 7 -9.05 2.29 -4.00
N PRO A 8 -9.17 1.36 -4.98
CA PRO A 8 -10.43 1.16 -5.68
C PRO A 8 -11.59 0.76 -4.76
N TYR A 9 -11.32 -0.05 -3.74
CA TYR A 9 -12.32 -0.45 -2.76
C TYR A 9 -12.82 0.75 -1.94
N ILE A 10 -11.93 1.56 -1.40
CA ILE A 10 -12.29 2.76 -0.64
C ILE A 10 -12.96 3.80 -1.53
N ALA A 11 -12.49 3.98 -2.76
CA ALA A 11 -13.11 4.89 -3.73
C ALA A 11 -14.53 4.44 -4.07
N GLY A 12 -14.75 3.11 -4.19
CA GLY A 12 -16.09 2.54 -4.38
C GLY A 12 -17.03 2.82 -3.21
N GLN A 13 -16.54 2.74 -1.99
CA GLN A 13 -17.32 3.06 -0.78
C GLN A 13 -17.49 4.58 -0.56
N GLY A 14 -16.51 5.38 -0.98
CA GLY A 14 -16.44 6.83 -0.72
C GLY A 14 -17.14 7.73 -1.74
N GLY A 15 -18.00 7.17 -2.63
CA GLY A 15 -18.75 7.97 -3.60
C GLY A 15 -18.05 8.11 -4.97
N GLY A 16 -17.09 7.25 -5.29
CA GLY A 16 -16.50 7.17 -6.64
C GLY A 16 -15.68 8.39 -7.03
N GLY A 17 -16.04 9.05 -8.14
CA GLY A 17 -15.30 10.15 -8.74
C GLY A 17 -15.07 11.35 -7.83
N ALA A 18 -16.01 11.67 -6.94
CA ALA A 18 -15.85 12.75 -5.96
C ALA A 18 -14.71 12.44 -4.97
N PHE A 19 -14.65 11.22 -4.45
CA PHE A 19 -13.55 10.77 -3.58
C PHE A 19 -12.20 10.85 -4.31
N VAL A 20 -12.13 10.40 -5.56
CA VAL A 20 -10.90 10.47 -6.37
C VAL A 20 -10.45 11.91 -6.58
N LEU A 21 -11.38 12.83 -6.84
CA LEU A 21 -11.07 14.26 -6.99
C LEU A 21 -10.47 14.85 -5.72
N PHE A 22 -11.09 14.64 -4.55
CA PHE A 22 -10.55 15.11 -3.28
C PHE A 22 -9.19 14.48 -2.97
N TYR A 23 -9.04 13.18 -3.23
CA TYR A 23 -7.75 12.51 -3.05
C TYR A 23 -6.64 13.16 -3.88
N LEU A 24 -6.91 13.47 -5.15
CA LEU A 24 -5.94 14.15 -6.02
C LEU A 24 -5.60 15.55 -5.53
N ILE A 25 -6.59 16.33 -5.07
CA ILE A 25 -6.38 17.65 -4.49
C ILE A 25 -5.46 17.56 -3.26
N PHE A 26 -5.76 16.66 -2.32
CA PHE A 26 -4.93 16.47 -1.13
C PHE A 26 -3.54 15.92 -1.45
N LEU A 27 -3.43 15.04 -2.46
CA LEU A 27 -2.14 14.53 -2.93
C LEU A 27 -1.25 15.68 -3.44
N VAL A 28 -1.81 16.63 -4.17
CA VAL A 28 -1.06 17.78 -4.68
C VAL A 28 -0.74 18.77 -3.54
N ILE A 29 -1.72 19.11 -2.71
CA ILE A 29 -1.56 20.15 -1.68
C ILE A 29 -0.65 19.67 -0.53
N LEU A 30 -0.78 18.41 -0.10
CA LEU A 30 -0.03 17.86 1.03
C LEU A 30 1.11 16.95 0.58
N GLY A 31 0.86 16.07 -0.38
CA GLY A 31 1.83 15.06 -0.81
C GLY A 31 3.06 15.65 -1.47
N LEU A 32 2.91 16.59 -2.39
CA LEU A 32 4.05 17.21 -3.08
C LEU A 32 4.96 18.02 -2.14
N PRO A 33 4.45 18.91 -1.26
CA PRO A 33 5.31 19.62 -0.32
C PRO A 33 6.04 18.69 0.66
N ILE A 34 5.35 17.70 1.22
CA ILE A 34 5.95 16.73 2.15
C ILE A 34 7.08 15.96 1.45
N MET A 35 6.81 15.40 0.27
CA MET A 35 7.81 14.67 -0.51
C MET A 35 9.01 15.54 -0.89
N THR A 36 8.77 16.80 -1.24
CA THR A 36 9.83 17.77 -1.56
C THR A 36 10.71 18.05 -0.34
N MET A 37 10.11 18.22 0.84
CA MET A 37 10.85 18.41 2.09
C MET A 37 11.69 17.17 2.46
N GLU A 38 11.16 15.97 2.34
CA GLU A 38 11.89 14.73 2.59
C GLU A 38 13.08 14.55 1.65
N PHE A 39 12.87 14.80 0.36
CA PHE A 39 13.96 14.75 -0.62
C PHE A 39 15.02 15.83 -0.37
N ALA A 40 14.63 17.04 0.05
CA ALA A 40 15.56 18.12 0.39
C ALA A 40 16.46 17.71 1.56
N VAL A 41 15.89 17.18 2.64
CA VAL A 41 16.63 16.67 3.81
C VAL A 41 17.56 15.53 3.43
N GLY A 42 17.05 14.54 2.69
CA GLY A 42 17.84 13.41 2.23
C GLY A 42 19.01 13.82 1.33
N ARG A 43 18.78 14.75 0.39
CA ARG A 43 19.80 15.23 -0.55
C ARG A 43 20.84 16.10 0.11
N ALA A 44 20.44 16.95 1.06
CA ALA A 44 21.36 17.84 1.79
C ALA A 44 22.28 17.05 2.72
N SER A 45 21.78 16.05 3.40
CA SER A 45 22.56 15.29 4.40
C SER A 45 23.32 14.10 3.81
N ARG A 46 22.73 13.39 2.83
CA ARG A 46 23.23 12.11 2.28
C ARG A 46 23.56 11.08 3.37
N LYS A 47 22.81 11.10 4.47
CA LYS A 47 23.01 10.25 5.65
C LYS A 47 21.71 9.55 6.03
N SER A 48 21.82 8.57 6.94
CA SER A 48 20.66 7.92 7.55
C SER A 48 19.80 8.94 8.34
N PRO A 49 18.50 8.71 8.58
CA PRO A 49 17.60 9.70 9.15
C PRO A 49 18.12 10.40 10.41
N VAL A 50 18.59 9.65 11.41
CA VAL A 50 19.15 10.24 12.65
C VAL A 50 20.35 11.14 12.38
N ARG A 51 21.31 10.63 11.59
CA ARG A 51 22.52 11.39 11.24
C ARG A 51 22.23 12.55 10.29
N ALA A 52 21.15 12.47 9.52
CA ALA A 52 20.69 13.55 8.67
C ALA A 52 20.26 14.76 9.50
N TYR A 53 19.41 14.52 10.49
CA TYR A 53 18.97 15.57 11.39
C TYR A 53 20.12 16.12 12.24
N GLN A 54 21.00 15.26 12.77
CA GLN A 54 22.21 15.72 13.48
C GLN A 54 23.13 16.61 12.65
N ALA A 55 23.22 16.35 11.34
CA ALA A 55 24.07 17.14 10.45
C ALA A 55 23.46 18.49 10.04
N LEU A 56 22.13 18.59 10.08
CA LEU A 56 21.39 19.78 9.62
C LEU A 56 20.87 20.64 10.79
N GLU A 57 20.80 20.09 12.01
CA GLU A 57 20.34 20.85 13.18
C GLU A 57 21.38 21.90 13.63
N LYS A 58 20.88 23.01 14.15
CA LYS A 58 21.72 24.03 14.77
C LYS A 58 22.12 23.65 16.20
N PRO A 59 23.25 24.16 16.73
CA PRO A 59 23.62 23.95 18.11
C PRO A 59 22.47 24.27 19.08
N GLY A 60 22.16 23.33 19.99
CA GLY A 60 21.04 23.46 20.95
C GLY A 60 19.68 22.94 20.47
N GLN A 61 19.53 22.60 19.19
CA GLN A 61 18.31 21.94 18.68
C GLN A 61 18.38 20.42 18.90
N LYS A 62 17.22 19.77 18.96
CA LYS A 62 17.08 18.34 19.21
C LYS A 62 16.31 17.61 18.12
N TRP A 63 16.44 18.03 16.87
CA TRP A 63 15.74 17.44 15.73
C TRP A 63 16.16 15.98 15.46
N HIS A 64 17.35 15.57 15.87
CA HIS A 64 17.79 14.17 15.80
C HIS A 64 16.83 13.20 16.51
N ILE A 65 16.09 13.68 17.55
CA ILE A 65 15.07 12.86 18.23
C ILE A 65 13.99 12.41 17.24
N HIS A 66 13.55 13.30 16.34
CA HIS A 66 12.61 12.96 15.26
C HIS A 66 13.16 11.82 14.37
N GLY A 67 14.46 11.81 14.11
CA GLY A 67 15.11 10.72 13.38
C GLY A 67 14.98 9.35 14.06
N TYR A 68 15.03 9.29 15.38
CA TYR A 68 14.78 8.05 16.13
C TYR A 68 13.33 7.60 16.03
N PHE A 69 12.36 8.52 16.14
CA PHE A 69 10.95 8.19 15.94
C PHE A 69 10.68 7.66 14.52
N THR A 70 11.28 8.27 13.52
CA THR A 70 11.20 7.78 12.14
C THR A 70 11.75 6.37 12.02
N LEU A 71 12.88 6.08 12.66
CA LEU A 71 13.49 4.75 12.64
C LEU A 71 12.59 3.70 13.29
N ILE A 72 12.04 4.01 14.47
CA ILE A 72 11.09 3.13 15.17
C ILE A 72 9.86 2.87 14.30
N GLY A 73 9.29 3.93 13.69
CA GLY A 73 8.16 3.81 12.76
C GLY A 73 8.48 2.90 11.58
N CYS A 74 9.68 3.01 11.00
CA CYS A 74 10.12 2.12 9.92
C CYS A 74 10.22 0.65 10.38
N TYR A 75 10.72 0.39 11.58
CA TYR A 75 10.78 -0.98 12.11
C TYR A 75 9.40 -1.57 12.34
N LEU A 76 8.47 -0.82 12.94
CA LEU A 76 7.08 -1.27 13.14
C LEU A 76 6.38 -1.54 11.80
N LEU A 77 6.57 -0.66 10.82
CA LEU A 77 6.08 -0.87 9.46
C LEU A 77 6.66 -2.14 8.82
N MET A 78 7.96 -2.36 8.94
CA MET A 78 8.60 -3.55 8.36
C MET A 78 8.11 -4.85 8.99
N MET A 79 7.84 -4.87 10.30
CA MET A 79 7.21 -6.05 10.95
C MET A 79 5.88 -6.42 10.32
N PHE A 80 5.01 -5.44 10.07
CA PHE A 80 3.74 -5.65 9.41
C PHE A 80 3.91 -6.04 7.93
N TYR A 81 4.68 -5.29 7.18
CA TYR A 81 4.82 -5.51 5.73
C TYR A 81 5.50 -6.81 5.36
N THR A 82 6.47 -7.30 6.13
CA THR A 82 7.09 -8.61 5.87
C THR A 82 6.09 -9.75 6.05
N THR A 83 5.23 -9.67 7.04
CA THR A 83 4.15 -10.65 7.26
C THR A 83 3.15 -10.64 6.12
N VAL A 84 2.64 -9.46 5.74
CA VAL A 84 1.69 -9.33 4.61
C VAL A 84 2.32 -9.77 3.28
N ALA A 85 3.59 -9.46 3.06
CA ALA A 85 4.31 -9.93 1.87
C ALA A 85 4.44 -11.46 1.84
N GLY A 86 4.64 -12.10 3.01
CA GLY A 86 4.61 -13.55 3.16
C GLY A 86 3.26 -14.14 2.76
N TRP A 87 2.15 -13.55 3.21
CA TRP A 87 0.80 -13.97 2.81
C TRP A 87 0.58 -13.86 1.30
N MET A 88 0.98 -12.76 0.71
CA MET A 88 0.84 -12.54 -0.74
C MET A 88 1.64 -13.55 -1.56
N LEU A 89 2.86 -13.91 -1.12
CA LEU A 89 3.65 -14.94 -1.79
C LEU A 89 3.03 -16.33 -1.63
N HIS A 90 2.48 -16.65 -0.46
CA HIS A 90 1.75 -17.89 -0.26
C HIS A 90 0.55 -18.01 -1.19
N TYR A 91 -0.26 -16.93 -1.30
CA TYR A 91 -1.39 -16.90 -2.23
C TYR A 91 -0.95 -16.99 -3.70
N PHE A 92 0.12 -16.30 -4.05
CA PHE A 92 0.71 -16.42 -5.38
C PHE A 92 1.10 -17.87 -5.68
N TYR A 93 1.75 -18.56 -4.74
CA TYR A 93 2.11 -19.97 -4.86
C TYR A 93 0.86 -20.85 -5.03
N MET A 94 -0.18 -20.65 -4.21
CA MET A 94 -1.43 -21.40 -4.31
C MET A 94 -2.14 -21.19 -5.65
N THR A 95 -2.14 -19.95 -6.16
CA THR A 95 -2.73 -19.61 -7.45
C THR A 95 -1.92 -20.23 -8.60
N ALA A 96 -0.61 -20.10 -8.57
CA ALA A 96 0.28 -20.64 -9.60
C ALA A 96 0.27 -22.17 -9.68
N THR A 97 0.05 -22.85 -8.54
CA THR A 97 -0.08 -24.32 -8.47
C THR A 97 -1.50 -24.83 -8.70
N GLY A 98 -2.45 -23.94 -9.00
CA GLY A 98 -3.84 -24.30 -9.27
C GLY A 98 -4.64 -24.76 -8.04
N LYS A 99 -4.11 -24.60 -6.82
CA LYS A 99 -4.78 -25.02 -5.58
C LYS A 99 -6.05 -24.21 -5.26
N LEU A 100 -6.23 -23.07 -5.89
CA LEU A 100 -7.44 -22.24 -5.77
C LEU A 100 -8.41 -22.45 -6.94
N ALA A 101 -8.06 -23.25 -7.95
CA ALA A 101 -8.92 -23.50 -9.09
C ALA A 101 -10.18 -24.30 -8.66
N GLY A 102 -11.35 -23.79 -9.06
CA GLY A 102 -12.63 -24.43 -8.76
C GLY A 102 -13.19 -24.17 -7.35
N LEU A 103 -12.50 -23.40 -6.52
CA LEU A 103 -13.01 -22.99 -5.22
C LEU A 103 -13.95 -21.78 -5.34
N ASN A 104 -15.01 -21.76 -4.55
CA ASN A 104 -15.88 -20.60 -4.41
C ASN A 104 -15.26 -19.54 -3.46
N ALA A 105 -15.85 -18.34 -3.40
CA ALA A 105 -15.32 -17.24 -2.59
C ALA A 105 -15.21 -17.56 -1.09
N GLU A 106 -16.16 -18.32 -0.56
CA GLU A 106 -16.17 -18.74 0.84
C GLU A 106 -15.04 -19.73 1.15
N GLN A 107 -14.80 -20.68 0.27
CA GLN A 107 -13.71 -21.64 0.39
C GLN A 107 -12.33 -20.95 0.29
N VAL A 108 -12.18 -19.95 -0.58
CA VAL A 108 -10.96 -19.15 -0.67
C VAL A 108 -10.73 -18.35 0.62
N ALA A 109 -11.79 -17.76 1.19
CA ALA A 109 -11.71 -17.09 2.49
C ALA A 109 -11.35 -18.07 3.62
N GLY A 110 -11.89 -19.30 3.59
CA GLY A 110 -11.52 -20.39 4.49
C GLY A 110 -10.03 -20.75 4.42
N LYS A 111 -9.44 -20.76 3.22
CA LYS A 111 -7.99 -20.98 3.04
C LYS A 111 -7.14 -19.88 3.68
N PHE A 112 -7.63 -18.65 3.71
CA PHE A 112 -6.95 -17.57 4.44
C PHE A 112 -6.94 -17.82 5.94
N THR A 113 -8.07 -18.22 6.51
CA THR A 113 -8.18 -18.54 7.94
C THR A 113 -7.29 -19.74 8.31
N GLU A 114 -7.26 -20.78 7.47
CA GLU A 114 -6.38 -21.94 7.63
C GLU A 114 -4.89 -21.52 7.62
N MET A 115 -4.50 -20.65 6.72
CA MET A 115 -3.13 -20.10 6.68
C MET A 115 -2.79 -19.34 7.95
N LEU A 116 -3.69 -18.48 8.45
CA LEU A 116 -3.50 -17.72 9.69
C LEU A 116 -3.40 -18.65 10.91
N ALA A 117 -4.09 -19.77 10.91
CA ALA A 117 -4.03 -20.78 11.95
C ALA A 117 -2.75 -21.65 11.91
N SER A 118 -1.92 -21.53 10.85
CA SER A 118 -0.67 -22.27 10.69
C SER A 118 0.57 -21.40 10.89
N PRO A 119 1.10 -21.28 12.14
CA PRO A 119 2.28 -20.45 12.41
C PRO A 119 3.51 -20.85 11.61
N ALA A 120 3.69 -22.15 11.35
CA ALA A 120 4.82 -22.66 10.58
C ALA A 120 4.81 -22.15 9.13
N THR A 121 3.66 -22.19 8.47
CA THR A 121 3.49 -21.69 7.09
C THR A 121 3.72 -20.20 7.02
N MET A 122 3.16 -19.44 7.96
CA MET A 122 3.34 -17.99 8.05
C MET A 122 4.82 -17.61 8.26
N THR A 123 5.47 -18.27 9.22
CA THR A 123 6.89 -18.03 9.52
C THR A 123 7.77 -18.36 8.33
N PHE A 124 7.53 -19.50 7.67
CA PHE A 124 8.31 -19.90 6.49
C PHE A 124 8.27 -18.82 5.39
N TRP A 125 7.08 -18.37 5.00
CA TRP A 125 6.93 -17.37 3.95
C TRP A 125 7.47 -16.00 4.36
N MET A 126 7.30 -15.60 5.62
CA MET A 126 7.87 -14.37 6.16
C MET A 126 9.40 -14.40 6.11
N VAL A 127 10.03 -15.48 6.60
CA VAL A 127 11.48 -15.66 6.57
C VAL A 127 11.99 -15.66 5.13
N PHE A 128 11.31 -16.35 4.22
CA PHE A 128 11.67 -16.34 2.80
C PHE A 128 11.69 -14.91 2.23
N VAL A 129 10.66 -14.10 2.50
CA VAL A 129 10.62 -12.67 2.08
C VAL A 129 11.79 -11.90 2.65
N VAL A 130 12.09 -12.07 3.95
CA VAL A 130 13.17 -11.37 4.62
C VAL A 130 14.53 -11.75 4.00
N VAL A 131 14.77 -13.03 3.79
CA VAL A 131 16.03 -13.51 3.18
C VAL A 131 16.21 -12.95 1.78
N VAL A 132 15.16 -13.02 0.93
CA VAL A 132 15.22 -12.45 -0.42
C VAL A 132 15.46 -10.94 -0.38
N SER A 133 14.81 -10.22 0.53
CA SER A 133 15.01 -8.79 0.70
C SER A 133 16.44 -8.45 1.12
N ILE A 134 17.01 -9.21 2.06
CA ILE A 134 18.42 -9.05 2.48
C ILE A 134 19.37 -9.30 1.31
N LEU A 135 19.16 -10.37 0.54
CA LEU A 135 19.98 -10.69 -0.63
C LEU A 135 19.95 -9.61 -1.70
N VAL A 136 18.77 -9.00 -1.94
CA VAL A 136 18.64 -7.88 -2.86
C VAL A 136 19.37 -6.65 -2.34
N CYS A 137 19.19 -6.32 -1.06
CA CYS A 137 19.87 -5.18 -0.43
C CYS A 137 21.39 -5.35 -0.33
N ALA A 138 21.87 -6.58 -0.13
CA ALA A 138 23.30 -6.89 -0.07
C ALA A 138 24.05 -6.60 -1.38
N LYS A 139 23.34 -6.63 -2.52
CA LYS A 139 23.89 -6.23 -3.83
C LYS A 139 24.08 -4.72 -4.00
N GLY A 140 23.68 -3.93 -2.99
CA GLY A 140 23.78 -2.47 -2.99
C GLY A 140 22.54 -1.76 -3.54
N LEU A 141 22.48 -0.44 -3.30
CA LEU A 141 21.29 0.37 -3.61
C LEU A 141 21.03 0.46 -5.13
N GLN A 142 22.05 0.79 -5.92
CA GLN A 142 21.89 1.01 -7.36
C GLN A 142 21.81 -0.29 -8.16
N SER A 143 22.67 -1.25 -7.85
CA SER A 143 22.75 -2.51 -8.60
C SER A 143 21.74 -3.57 -8.15
N GLY A 144 21.34 -3.53 -6.90
CA GLY A 144 20.38 -4.46 -6.30
C GLY A 144 18.98 -3.89 -6.24
N LEU A 145 18.74 -3.03 -5.25
CA LEU A 145 17.40 -2.54 -4.93
C LEU A 145 16.76 -1.77 -6.09
N GLU A 146 17.48 -0.79 -6.67
CA GLU A 146 16.92 0.05 -7.75
C GLU A 146 16.59 -0.77 -9.00
N ARG A 147 17.46 -1.69 -9.40
CA ARG A 147 17.24 -2.54 -10.58
C ARG A 147 16.02 -3.46 -10.42
N VAL A 148 15.91 -4.12 -9.26
CA VAL A 148 14.77 -5.00 -8.95
C VAL A 148 13.49 -4.20 -8.87
N THR A 149 13.49 -3.07 -8.15
CA THR A 149 12.31 -2.20 -8.02
C THR A 149 11.86 -1.67 -9.37
N LYS A 150 12.78 -1.21 -10.21
CA LYS A 150 12.47 -0.71 -11.56
C LYS A 150 11.85 -1.80 -12.44
N GLY A 151 12.41 -3.00 -12.43
CA GLY A 151 11.85 -4.15 -13.14
C GLY A 151 10.46 -4.52 -12.66
N MET A 152 10.25 -4.58 -11.35
CA MET A 152 8.93 -4.84 -10.74
C MET A 152 7.91 -3.75 -11.05
N MET A 153 8.30 -2.49 -11.06
CA MET A 153 7.41 -1.37 -11.39
C MET A 153 6.98 -1.41 -12.87
N ILE A 154 7.88 -1.74 -13.79
CA ILE A 154 7.53 -1.90 -15.19
C ILE A 154 6.58 -3.08 -15.39
N ALA A 155 6.86 -4.23 -14.76
CA ALA A 155 5.98 -5.39 -14.80
C ALA A 155 4.59 -5.08 -14.24
N LEU A 156 4.52 -4.37 -13.10
CA LEU A 156 3.26 -3.93 -12.51
C LEU A 156 2.49 -3.01 -13.46
N LEU A 157 3.17 -2.04 -14.08
CA LEU A 157 2.55 -1.12 -15.03
C LEU A 157 1.95 -1.87 -16.23
N LEU A 158 2.70 -2.82 -16.80
CA LEU A 158 2.23 -3.64 -17.92
C LEU A 158 0.99 -4.45 -17.52
N ILE A 159 1.01 -5.11 -16.35
CA ILE A 159 -0.14 -5.86 -15.84
C ILE A 159 -1.34 -4.93 -15.65
N MET A 160 -1.15 -3.76 -15.07
CA MET A 160 -2.22 -2.78 -14.87
C MET A 160 -2.82 -2.31 -16.20
N VAL A 161 -2.00 -2.05 -17.21
CA VAL A 161 -2.48 -1.68 -18.55
C VAL A 161 -3.28 -2.80 -19.18
N VAL A 162 -2.79 -4.04 -19.12
CA VAL A 162 -3.52 -5.20 -19.63
C VAL A 162 -4.87 -5.39 -18.94
N LEU A 163 -4.89 -5.27 -17.61
CA LEU A 163 -6.13 -5.37 -16.82
C LEU A 163 -7.09 -4.22 -17.14
N ALA A 164 -6.59 -2.99 -17.28
CA ALA A 164 -7.41 -1.84 -17.65
C ALA A 164 -8.04 -2.02 -19.03
N VAL A 165 -7.25 -2.44 -20.02
CA VAL A 165 -7.77 -2.73 -21.36
C VAL A 165 -8.80 -3.84 -21.32
N ASN A 166 -8.52 -4.94 -20.63
CA ASN A 166 -9.49 -6.04 -20.46
C ASN A 166 -10.78 -5.58 -19.78
N SER A 167 -10.69 -4.72 -18.78
CA SER A 167 -11.86 -4.17 -18.08
C SER A 167 -12.77 -3.32 -18.97
N LEU A 168 -12.21 -2.65 -19.99
CA LEU A 168 -13.00 -1.86 -20.95
C LEU A 168 -13.90 -2.72 -21.84
N PHE A 169 -13.56 -3.99 -22.03
CA PHE A 169 -14.36 -4.93 -22.82
C PHE A 169 -15.37 -5.73 -21.98
N MET A 170 -15.39 -5.55 -20.65
CA MET A 170 -16.33 -6.26 -19.78
C MET A 170 -17.72 -5.60 -19.81
N PRO A 171 -18.81 -6.37 -19.65
CA PRO A 171 -20.13 -5.82 -19.43
C PRO A 171 -20.15 -4.90 -18.21
N GLY A 172 -20.75 -3.70 -18.32
CA GLY A 172 -20.77 -2.70 -17.25
C GLY A 172 -19.53 -1.79 -17.18
N ALA A 173 -18.58 -1.90 -18.12
CA ALA A 173 -17.39 -1.04 -18.14
C ALA A 173 -17.74 0.45 -18.21
N LYS A 174 -18.77 0.81 -18.98
CA LYS A 174 -19.22 2.20 -19.13
C LYS A 174 -19.75 2.79 -17.83
N GLU A 175 -20.57 2.03 -17.11
CA GLU A 175 -21.10 2.43 -15.81
C GLU A 175 -19.97 2.55 -14.77
N GLY A 176 -19.06 1.59 -14.73
CA GLY A 176 -17.89 1.64 -13.85
C GLY A 176 -16.99 2.84 -14.14
N LEU A 177 -16.72 3.13 -15.41
CA LEU A 177 -15.92 4.29 -15.80
C LEU A 177 -16.60 5.61 -15.42
N SER A 178 -17.91 5.71 -15.67
CA SER A 178 -18.72 6.86 -15.28
C SER A 178 -18.69 7.07 -13.75
N PHE A 179 -18.80 6.00 -12.98
CA PHE A 179 -18.72 6.05 -11.52
C PHE A 179 -17.39 6.62 -11.00
N PHE A 180 -16.27 6.26 -11.62
CA PHE A 180 -14.94 6.72 -11.19
C PHE A 180 -14.51 8.08 -11.76
N LEU A 181 -14.99 8.45 -12.95
CA LEU A 181 -14.55 9.68 -13.63
C LEU A 181 -15.50 10.86 -13.42
N VAL A 182 -16.80 10.59 -13.22
CA VAL A 182 -17.80 11.65 -13.02
C VAL A 182 -17.99 11.88 -11.52
N PRO A 183 -17.58 13.04 -10.98
CA PRO A 183 -17.77 13.37 -9.57
C PRO A 183 -19.27 13.53 -9.26
N ASP A 184 -19.78 12.67 -8.39
CA ASP A 184 -21.16 12.76 -7.87
C ASP A 184 -21.10 13.14 -6.38
N PHE A 185 -21.31 14.42 -6.11
CA PHE A 185 -21.27 14.96 -4.75
C PHE A 185 -22.48 14.54 -3.91
N ALA A 186 -23.61 14.19 -4.54
CA ALA A 186 -24.79 13.73 -3.82
C ALA A 186 -24.53 12.38 -3.15
N ARG A 187 -23.91 11.45 -3.86
CA ARG A 187 -23.49 10.15 -3.29
C ARG A 187 -22.50 10.29 -2.14
N MET A 188 -21.59 11.26 -2.23
CA MET A 188 -20.64 11.51 -1.16
C MET A 188 -21.32 12.02 0.11
N GLN A 189 -22.37 12.85 0.00
CA GLN A 189 -23.16 13.30 1.14
C GLN A 189 -23.93 12.16 1.79
N GLU A 190 -24.48 11.21 1.02
CA GLU A 190 -25.12 10.01 1.57
C GLU A 190 -24.15 9.16 2.38
N VAL A 191 -22.94 8.93 1.86
CA VAL A 191 -21.91 8.16 2.57
C VAL A 191 -21.49 8.88 3.85
N LEU A 192 -21.28 10.19 3.82
CA LEU A 192 -20.95 10.99 5.01
C LEU A 192 -22.08 10.99 6.04
N SER A 193 -23.34 11.07 5.60
CA SER A 193 -24.50 11.00 6.51
C SER A 193 -24.62 9.63 7.17
N LEU A 194 -24.37 8.53 6.42
CA LEU A 194 -24.36 7.17 6.96
C LEU A 194 -23.25 6.96 7.99
N ILE A 195 -22.06 7.52 7.78
CA ILE A 195 -20.96 7.48 8.75
C ILE A 195 -21.36 8.22 10.04
N HIS A 196 -21.96 9.40 9.93
CA HIS A 196 -22.42 10.18 11.09
C HIS A 196 -23.57 9.51 11.86
N ILE A 197 -24.44 8.77 11.18
CA ILE A 197 -25.53 8.02 11.81
C ILE A 197 -25.03 6.73 12.47
N SER A 198 -24.00 6.08 11.94
CA SER A 198 -23.51 4.79 12.45
C SER A 198 -22.48 4.92 13.58
N GLU A 199 -21.76 6.03 13.70
CA GLU A 199 -20.77 6.23 14.77
C GLU A 199 -21.36 6.27 16.18
N PRO A 200 -22.48 6.98 16.47
CA PRO A 200 -23.03 6.97 17.83
C PRO A 200 -23.54 5.59 18.27
N THR A 201 -23.93 4.75 17.33
CA THR A 201 -24.43 3.40 17.62
C THR A 201 -23.30 2.41 17.95
N ARG A 202 -22.09 2.62 17.44
CA ARG A 202 -20.92 1.80 17.78
C ARG A 202 -20.30 2.15 19.13
N LEU A 203 -20.48 3.37 19.63
CA LEU A 203 -20.01 3.80 20.94
C LEU A 203 -21.02 3.45 22.05
N ALA A 204 -22.23 3.04 21.72
CA ALA A 204 -23.30 2.65 22.67
C ALA A 204 -23.41 1.12 22.89
N LEU A 205 -22.61 0.32 22.19
CA LEU A 205 -22.51 -1.13 22.32
C LEU A 205 -21.12 -1.54 22.86
#